data_a4eed0a347846527a2e4ead8e3f9f415
#
_entry.id   a4eed0a347846527a2e4ead8e3f9f415
#
_cell.length_a   1.000
_cell.length_b   1.000
_cell.length_c   1.000
_cell.angle_alpha   90.00
_cell.angle_beta   90.00
_cell.angle_gamma   90.00
#
_symmetry.space_group_name_H-M   'P 1'
#
loop_
_entity.id
_entity.type
_entity.pdbx_description
1 polymer ?
#
loop_
_entity_poly.entity_id
_entity_poly.type
_entity_poly.pdbx_seq_one_letter_code
_entity_poly.pdbx_strand_id
1 'polypeptide(L)'
;RYRTWAKGLKRSMRQIHPGGERLFVDYAGQTVPVTDPQTGEIRPAQIFVAVLGASNYTWACATRGQTAEDWVGAIIGALEFMGGSPRLLVPDQPRALIANPDAYEPETARLLQELSDYYRLPVLPARPRRPRDKPKVEVGVKIVERWILARLRNRRFFSLAELNEAIAELLV
;
A
#
# COMPACT_ATOMS: atom_id res chain seq x y z
N ARG A 1 20.42 36.18 14.63
CA ARG A 1 19.61 36.53 13.43
C ARG A 1 19.61 35.44 12.36
N TYR A 2 20.76 34.87 11.91
CA TYR A 2 20.80 33.81 10.90
C TYR A 2 20.07 32.50 11.36
N ARG A 3 20.29 32.05 12.60
CA ARG A 3 19.61 30.86 13.17
C ARG A 3 18.09 31.01 13.27
N THR A 4 17.60 32.21 13.55
CA THR A 4 16.17 32.53 13.65
C THR A 4 15.54 32.53 12.24
N TRP A 5 16.19 33.11 11.25
CA TRP A 5 15.79 33.10 9.86
C TRP A 5 15.82 31.69 9.26
N ALA A 6 16.87 30.91 9.51
CA ALA A 6 17.00 29.53 9.04
C ALA A 6 15.92 28.58 9.61
N LYS A 7 15.41 28.84 10.84
CA LYS A 7 14.28 28.11 11.43
C LYS A 7 12.95 28.41 10.75
N GLY A 8 12.79 29.58 10.16
CA GLY A 8 11.59 29.98 9.42
C GLY A 8 11.50 29.42 8.00
N LEU A 9 12.60 28.94 7.45
CA LEU A 9 12.61 28.32 6.13
C LEU A 9 12.02 26.91 6.20
N LYS A 10 10.78 26.75 5.72
CA LYS A 10 10.21 25.44 5.41
C LYS A 10 11.02 24.84 4.26
N ARG A 11 12.05 24.06 4.60
CA ARG A 11 12.82 23.29 3.60
C ARG A 11 11.95 22.15 3.09
N SER A 12 11.10 22.39 2.11
CA SER A 12 10.45 21.33 1.36
C SER A 12 11.45 20.79 0.34
N MET A 13 12.01 19.64 0.58
CA MET A 13 12.74 18.92 -0.45
C MET A 13 11.72 18.34 -1.43
N ARG A 14 11.56 19.01 -2.57
CA ARG A 14 10.72 18.52 -3.66
C ARG A 14 11.43 17.30 -4.27
N GLN A 15 10.92 16.11 -4.01
CA GLN A 15 11.39 14.91 -4.68
C GLN A 15 10.81 14.88 -6.10
N ILE A 16 11.68 14.68 -7.08
CA ILE A 16 11.27 14.46 -8.47
C ILE A 16 11.10 12.94 -8.61
N HIS A 17 9.91 12.51 -9.03
CA HIS A 17 9.61 11.11 -9.33
C HIS A 17 9.36 10.99 -10.84
N PRO A 18 10.31 10.41 -11.60
CA PRO A 18 10.08 10.08 -13.01
C PRO A 18 8.91 9.10 -13.17
N GLY A 19 8.21 9.21 -14.33
CA GLY A 19 7.11 8.31 -14.66
C GLY A 19 7.58 6.85 -14.71
N GLY A 20 6.80 5.92 -14.14
CA GLY A 20 7.12 4.49 -14.12
C GLY A 20 8.33 4.10 -13.26
N GLU A 21 8.87 5.02 -12.43
CA GLU A 21 10.03 4.71 -11.61
C GLU A 21 9.65 3.96 -10.34
N ARG A 22 8.68 4.46 -9.57
CA ARG A 22 8.40 3.94 -8.21
C ARG A 22 6.93 3.69 -7.98
N LEU A 23 6.65 2.52 -7.42
CA LEU A 23 5.37 2.17 -6.82
C LEU A 23 5.54 2.12 -5.30
N PHE A 24 4.84 2.98 -4.61
CA PHE A 24 4.76 2.98 -3.16
C PHE A 24 3.57 2.15 -2.72
N VAL A 25 3.78 1.27 -1.73
CA VAL A 25 2.73 0.39 -1.21
C VAL A 25 2.69 0.40 0.31
N ASP A 26 1.48 0.36 0.86
CA ASP A 26 1.25 0.32 2.30
C ASP A 26 -0.15 -0.22 2.61
N TYR A 27 -0.40 -0.55 3.86
CA TYR A 27 -1.75 -0.79 4.38
C TYR A 27 -2.28 0.46 5.08
N ALA A 28 -3.55 0.79 4.82
CA ALA A 28 -4.24 1.83 5.55
C ALA A 28 -4.41 1.43 7.03
N GLY A 29 -4.36 2.42 7.93
CA GLY A 29 -4.61 2.16 9.36
C GLY A 29 -6.06 1.79 9.68
N GLN A 30 -6.98 2.11 8.78
CA GLN A 30 -8.40 1.81 8.91
C GLN A 30 -8.73 0.47 8.26
N THR A 31 -9.63 -0.29 8.90
CA THR A 31 -10.17 -1.55 8.39
C THR A 31 -11.64 -1.42 8.06
N VAL A 32 -12.17 -2.31 7.23
CA VAL A 32 -13.60 -2.38 6.91
C VAL A 32 -14.17 -3.70 7.45
N PRO A 33 -15.26 -3.66 8.24
CA PRO A 33 -15.88 -4.88 8.75
C PRO A 33 -16.57 -5.66 7.62
N VAL A 34 -16.29 -6.95 7.55
CA VAL A 34 -16.97 -7.92 6.67
C VAL A 34 -17.66 -8.95 7.55
N THR A 35 -18.96 -9.13 7.35
CA THR A 35 -19.78 -10.06 8.13
C THR A 35 -19.93 -11.38 7.38
N ASP A 36 -19.62 -12.47 8.03
CA ASP A 36 -19.91 -13.79 7.49
C ASP A 36 -21.43 -14.03 7.48
N PRO A 37 -22.07 -14.27 6.33
CA PRO A 37 -23.51 -14.39 6.23
C PRO A 37 -24.08 -15.65 6.89
N GLN A 38 -23.25 -16.67 7.15
CA GLN A 38 -23.68 -17.94 7.75
C GLN A 38 -23.54 -17.90 9.27
N THR A 39 -22.44 -17.34 9.77
CA THR A 39 -22.12 -17.35 11.20
C THR A 39 -22.43 -16.04 11.90
N GLY A 40 -22.58 -14.93 11.16
CA GLY A 40 -22.69 -13.59 11.70
C GLY A 40 -21.38 -13.03 12.26
N GLU A 41 -20.27 -13.76 12.14
CA GLU A 41 -18.97 -13.30 12.59
C GLU A 41 -18.50 -12.09 11.80
N ILE A 42 -18.00 -11.07 12.50
CA ILE A 42 -17.45 -9.87 11.88
C ILE A 42 -15.91 -9.95 11.88
N ARG A 43 -15.32 -9.91 10.70
CA ARG A 43 -13.86 -9.90 10.52
C ARG A 43 -13.42 -8.59 9.88
N PRO A 44 -12.40 -7.90 10.43
CA PRO A 44 -11.87 -6.68 9.83
C PRO A 44 -11.05 -7.02 8.59
N ALA A 45 -11.45 -6.50 7.42
CA ALA A 45 -10.64 -6.55 6.21
C ALA A 45 -9.60 -5.43 6.25
N GLN A 46 -8.36 -5.76 5.89
CA GLN A 46 -7.25 -4.81 5.75
C GLN A 46 -7.34 -4.12 4.39
N ILE A 47 -6.92 -2.88 4.30
CA ILE A 47 -7.00 -2.11 3.05
C ILE A 47 -5.59 -1.83 2.54
N PHE A 48 -5.22 -2.50 1.47
CA PHE A 48 -3.95 -2.29 0.77
C PHE A 48 -4.07 -1.11 -0.19
N VAL A 49 -3.01 -0.30 -0.28
CA VAL A 49 -2.94 0.89 -1.13
C VAL A 49 -1.63 0.89 -1.92
N ALA A 50 -1.72 1.10 -3.22
CA ALA A 50 -0.58 1.24 -4.12
C ALA A 50 -0.65 2.58 -4.86
N VAL A 51 0.47 3.32 -4.90
CA VAL A 51 0.52 4.69 -5.46
C VAL A 51 1.74 4.86 -6.34
N LEU A 52 1.54 5.26 -7.60
CA LEU A 52 2.64 5.65 -8.49
C LEU A 52 3.23 7.01 -8.07
N GLY A 53 4.55 7.05 -7.90
CA GLY A 53 5.25 8.23 -7.37
C GLY A 53 5.11 9.49 -8.23
N ALA A 54 5.05 9.37 -9.54
CA ALA A 54 4.97 10.51 -10.46
C ALA A 54 3.56 11.09 -10.55
N SER A 55 2.57 10.25 -10.85
CA SER A 55 1.19 10.66 -11.16
C SER A 55 0.28 10.73 -9.94
N ASN A 56 0.64 10.08 -8.83
CA ASN A 56 -0.26 9.71 -7.73
C ASN A 56 -1.42 8.80 -8.18
N TYR A 57 -1.29 8.12 -9.32
CA TYR A 57 -2.27 7.13 -9.74
C TYR A 57 -2.32 6.05 -8.68
N THR A 58 -3.49 5.86 -8.11
CA THR A 58 -3.70 5.07 -6.89
C THR A 58 -4.61 3.90 -7.17
N TRP A 59 -4.26 2.76 -6.62
CA TRP A 59 -5.09 1.56 -6.57
C TRP A 59 -5.21 1.07 -5.13
N ALA A 60 -6.32 0.43 -4.81
CA ALA A 60 -6.55 -0.15 -3.49
C ALA A 60 -7.37 -1.43 -3.59
N CYS A 61 -7.17 -2.33 -2.64
CA CYS A 61 -8.01 -3.50 -2.45
C CYS A 61 -8.12 -3.86 -0.97
N ALA A 62 -9.11 -4.68 -0.65
CA ALA A 62 -9.24 -5.31 0.65
C ALA A 62 -8.62 -6.69 0.65
N THR A 63 -7.90 -7.03 1.73
CA THR A 63 -7.33 -8.34 2.00
C THR A 63 -7.83 -8.87 3.34
N ARG A 64 -7.68 -10.18 3.58
CA ARG A 64 -8.07 -10.79 4.87
C ARG A 64 -7.14 -10.41 6.00
N GLY A 65 -5.87 -10.26 5.70
CA GLY A 65 -4.81 -9.95 6.63
C GLY A 65 -3.69 -9.16 5.97
N GLN A 66 -2.52 -9.26 6.53
CA GLN A 66 -1.28 -8.68 6.00
C GLN A 66 -0.19 -9.76 5.89
N THR A 67 -0.61 -10.98 5.52
CA THR A 67 0.34 -12.08 5.29
C THR A 67 1.16 -11.84 4.03
N ALA A 68 2.18 -12.65 3.79
CA ALA A 68 2.98 -12.58 2.58
C ALA A 68 2.14 -12.77 1.31
N GLU A 69 1.22 -13.73 1.36
CA GLU A 69 0.30 -14.00 0.24
C GLU A 69 -0.64 -12.81 0.01
N ASP A 70 -1.18 -12.17 1.07
CA ASP A 70 -2.00 -10.98 0.96
C ASP A 70 -1.23 -9.85 0.27
N TRP A 71 0.02 -9.63 0.67
CA TRP A 71 0.90 -8.62 0.06
C TRP A 71 1.17 -8.92 -1.41
N VAL A 72 1.60 -10.14 -1.71
CA VAL A 72 1.94 -10.55 -3.10
C VAL A 72 0.71 -10.47 -3.99
N GLY A 73 -0.44 -10.99 -3.56
CA GLY A 73 -1.69 -10.91 -4.31
C GLY A 73 -2.13 -9.47 -4.57
N ALA A 74 -2.03 -8.60 -3.56
CA ALA A 74 -2.36 -7.19 -3.69
C ALA A 74 -1.39 -6.43 -4.63
N ILE A 75 -0.08 -6.72 -4.56
CA ILE A 75 0.90 -6.13 -5.49
C ILE A 75 0.60 -6.57 -6.93
N ILE A 76 0.32 -7.85 -7.17
CA ILE A 76 -0.04 -8.35 -8.51
C ILE A 76 -1.26 -7.62 -9.04
N GLY A 77 -2.34 -7.52 -8.25
CA GLY A 77 -3.55 -6.79 -8.65
C GLY A 77 -3.27 -5.32 -8.96
N ALA A 78 -2.37 -4.67 -8.22
CA ALA A 78 -1.96 -3.29 -8.52
C ALA A 78 -1.21 -3.19 -9.86
N LEU A 79 -0.29 -4.12 -10.15
CA LEU A 79 0.45 -4.14 -11.43
C LEU A 79 -0.48 -4.39 -12.61
N GLU A 80 -1.44 -5.30 -12.48
CA GLU A 80 -2.46 -5.58 -13.49
C GLU A 80 -3.33 -4.35 -13.77
N PHE A 81 -3.82 -3.69 -12.71
CA PHE A 81 -4.62 -2.46 -12.83
C PHE A 81 -3.84 -1.33 -13.50
N MET A 82 -2.57 -1.18 -13.19
CA MET A 82 -1.70 -0.15 -13.76
C MET A 82 -1.23 -0.48 -15.18
N GLY A 83 -1.43 -1.71 -15.64
CA GLY A 83 -1.04 -2.15 -16.98
C GLY A 83 0.46 -2.31 -17.18
N GLY A 84 1.22 -2.50 -16.10
CA GLY A 84 2.67 -2.69 -16.20
C GLY A 84 3.41 -2.65 -14.88
N SER A 85 4.71 -2.98 -14.94
CA SER A 85 5.60 -2.99 -13.79
C SER A 85 6.46 -1.72 -13.73
N PRO A 86 6.49 -1.00 -12.61
CA PRO A 86 7.41 0.10 -12.39
C PRO A 86 8.84 -0.44 -12.18
N ARG A 87 9.82 0.46 -12.13
CA ARG A 87 11.23 0.07 -11.94
C ARG A 87 11.58 -0.31 -10.50
N LEU A 88 10.76 0.10 -9.53
CA LEU A 88 11.06 -0.09 -8.11
C LEU A 88 9.79 -0.17 -7.27
N LEU A 89 9.69 -1.19 -6.43
CA LEU A 89 8.67 -1.31 -5.39
C LEU A 89 9.21 -0.77 -4.06
N VAL A 90 8.45 0.12 -3.42
CA VAL A 90 8.84 0.78 -2.16
C VAL A 90 7.76 0.53 -1.10
N PRO A 91 7.85 -0.56 -0.33
CA PRO A 91 6.96 -0.81 0.81
C PRO A 91 7.32 0.11 1.98
N ASP A 92 6.31 0.61 2.70
CA ASP A 92 6.51 1.48 3.87
C ASP A 92 6.94 0.70 5.11
N GLN A 93 6.32 -0.43 5.40
CA GLN A 93 6.69 -1.32 6.50
C GLN A 93 6.96 -2.73 6.00
N PRO A 94 8.23 -3.05 5.76
CA PRO A 94 8.59 -4.34 5.19
C PRO A 94 8.62 -5.48 6.20
N ARG A 95 8.19 -5.31 7.46
CA ARG A 95 8.33 -6.37 8.48
C ARG A 95 7.63 -7.67 8.09
N ALA A 96 6.51 -7.60 7.39
CA ALA A 96 5.85 -8.78 6.81
C ALA A 96 6.50 -9.25 5.49
N LEU A 97 7.28 -8.37 4.83
CA LEU A 97 7.89 -8.63 3.52
C LEU A 97 9.39 -8.90 3.60
N ILE A 98 10.05 -8.38 4.63
CA ILE A 98 11.49 -8.55 4.84
C ILE A 98 11.66 -9.19 6.21
N ALA A 99 11.58 -10.51 6.24
CA ALA A 99 12.02 -11.25 7.41
C ALA A 99 13.47 -10.86 7.71
N ASN A 100 13.75 -10.51 8.96
CA ASN A 100 15.13 -10.50 9.45
C ASN A 100 15.74 -11.85 9.09
N PRO A 101 16.97 -11.91 8.55
CA PRO A 101 17.62 -13.19 8.25
C PRO A 101 17.70 -14.13 9.46
N ASP A 102 17.53 -13.60 10.67
CA ASP A 102 17.60 -14.33 11.94
C ASP A 102 16.23 -14.79 12.49
N ALA A 103 15.10 -14.48 11.87
CA ALA A 103 13.77 -14.80 12.38
C ALA A 103 12.86 -15.47 11.35
N TYR A 104 12.85 -16.76 11.29
CA TYR A 104 11.77 -17.75 11.16
C TYR A 104 10.71 -17.64 10.04
N GLU A 105 10.83 -16.83 8.96
CA GLU A 105 9.91 -16.92 7.81
C GLU A 105 10.67 -16.92 6.47
N PRO A 106 11.32 -18.04 6.10
CA PRO A 106 12.00 -18.18 4.79
C PRO A 106 11.02 -18.14 3.61
N GLU A 107 9.75 -18.46 3.85
CA GLU A 107 8.72 -18.54 2.81
C GLU A 107 8.28 -17.14 2.32
N THR A 108 8.13 -16.19 3.22
CA THR A 108 7.80 -14.80 2.88
C THR A 108 8.88 -14.14 2.02
N ALA A 109 10.14 -14.31 2.38
CA ALA A 109 11.27 -13.80 1.60
C ALA A 109 11.32 -14.43 0.20
N ARG A 110 11.00 -15.71 0.10
CA ARG A 110 10.95 -16.45 -1.17
C ARG A 110 9.84 -15.95 -2.08
N LEU A 111 8.60 -15.81 -1.59
CA LEU A 111 7.47 -15.31 -2.39
C LEU A 111 7.73 -13.91 -2.95
N LEU A 112 8.32 -13.04 -2.14
CA LEU A 112 8.66 -11.69 -2.58
C LEU A 112 9.81 -11.70 -3.61
N GLN A 113 10.79 -12.59 -3.45
CA GLN A 113 11.87 -12.77 -4.41
C GLN A 113 11.32 -13.30 -5.75
N GLU A 114 10.46 -14.30 -5.73
CA GLU A 114 9.81 -14.85 -6.92
C GLU A 114 8.99 -13.77 -7.65
N LEU A 115 8.24 -12.95 -6.93
CA LEU A 115 7.52 -11.80 -7.50
C LEU A 115 8.49 -10.79 -8.12
N SER A 116 9.54 -10.42 -7.40
CA SER A 116 10.58 -9.49 -7.87
C SER A 116 11.22 -9.97 -9.16
N ASP A 117 11.58 -11.25 -9.23
CA ASP A 117 12.22 -11.84 -10.39
C ASP A 117 11.27 -11.95 -11.59
N TYR A 118 10.03 -12.38 -11.36
CA TYR A 118 9.01 -12.54 -12.41
C TYR A 118 8.65 -11.21 -13.07
N TYR A 119 8.36 -10.18 -12.26
CA TYR A 119 7.98 -8.86 -12.75
C TYR A 119 9.17 -7.94 -13.02
N ARG A 120 10.41 -8.38 -12.79
CA ARG A 120 11.64 -7.57 -12.82
C ARG A 120 11.49 -6.29 -11.99
N LEU A 121 10.88 -6.45 -10.82
CA LEU A 121 10.50 -5.38 -9.91
C LEU A 121 11.33 -5.47 -8.61
N PRO A 122 12.52 -4.88 -8.55
CA PRO A 122 13.30 -4.88 -7.33
C PRO A 122 12.56 -4.17 -6.19
N VAL A 123 12.69 -4.73 -4.99
CA VAL A 123 12.06 -4.21 -3.78
C VAL A 123 13.08 -3.43 -2.97
N LEU A 124 12.82 -2.16 -2.75
CA LEU A 124 13.64 -1.30 -1.90
C LEU A 124 12.80 -0.74 -0.76
N PRO A 125 12.94 -1.29 0.45
CA PRO A 125 12.21 -0.80 1.61
C PRO A 125 12.49 0.67 1.90
N ALA A 126 11.47 1.41 2.33
CA ALA A 126 11.66 2.75 2.84
C ALA A 126 12.60 2.72 4.06
N ARG A 127 13.54 3.66 4.11
CA ARG A 127 14.53 3.71 5.20
C ARG A 127 13.86 3.98 6.54
N PRO A 128 14.17 3.18 7.58
CA PRO A 128 13.62 3.41 8.92
C PRO A 128 13.93 4.83 9.41
N ARG A 129 12.98 5.47 10.10
CA ARG A 129 13.12 6.80 10.74
C ARG A 129 13.42 7.97 9.79
N ARG A 130 13.10 7.87 8.48
CA ARG A 130 13.15 9.00 7.56
C ARG A 130 11.76 9.32 7.00
N PRO A 131 10.92 10.11 7.70
CA PRO A 131 9.56 10.44 7.27
C PRO A 131 9.52 11.22 5.95
N ARG A 132 10.67 11.74 5.49
CA ARG A 132 10.78 12.47 4.22
C ARG A 132 10.76 11.57 2.97
N ASP A 133 10.94 10.27 3.13
CA ASP A 133 10.92 9.31 2.00
C ASP A 133 9.50 8.82 1.67
N LYS A 134 8.49 9.14 2.52
CA LYS A 134 7.14 8.56 2.53
C LYS A 134 5.95 9.47 2.14
N PRO A 135 6.12 10.76 1.74
CA PRO A 135 4.97 11.66 1.59
C PRO A 135 3.94 11.16 0.56
N LYS A 136 4.38 10.38 -0.44
CA LYS A 136 3.52 9.93 -1.53
C LYS A 136 2.55 8.84 -1.11
N VAL A 137 3.01 7.80 -0.40
CA VAL A 137 2.12 6.74 0.07
C VAL A 137 1.17 7.26 1.15
N GLU A 138 1.65 8.13 2.06
CA GLU A 138 0.79 8.76 3.07
C GLU A 138 -0.35 9.59 2.44
N VAL A 139 -0.07 10.29 1.34
CA VAL A 139 -1.10 11.03 0.59
C VAL A 139 -2.08 10.06 -0.07
N GLY A 140 -1.60 8.99 -0.70
CA GLY A 140 -2.44 7.97 -1.32
C GLY A 140 -3.35 7.27 -0.31
N VAL A 141 -2.80 6.84 0.83
CA VAL A 141 -3.58 6.27 1.94
C VAL A 141 -4.68 7.23 2.40
N LYS A 142 -4.36 8.51 2.62
CA LYS A 142 -5.36 9.53 3.01
C LYS A 142 -6.43 9.75 1.95
N ILE A 143 -6.08 9.66 0.66
CA ILE A 143 -7.07 9.72 -0.43
C ILE A 143 -8.01 8.52 -0.35
N VAL A 144 -7.48 7.31 -0.23
CA VAL A 144 -8.29 6.10 -0.10
C VAL A 144 -9.21 6.18 1.13
N GLU A 145 -8.68 6.56 2.29
CA GLU A 145 -9.46 6.71 3.51
C GLU A 145 -10.60 7.73 3.36
N ARG A 146 -10.34 8.90 2.77
CA ARG A 146 -11.32 9.99 2.67
C ARG A 146 -12.32 9.81 1.54
N TRP A 147 -11.91 9.25 0.41
CA TRP A 147 -12.75 9.16 -0.79
C TRP A 147 -13.40 7.79 -0.97
N ILE A 148 -12.74 6.72 -0.58
CA ILE A 148 -13.25 5.36 -0.71
C ILE A 148 -13.87 4.93 0.61
N LEU A 149 -13.08 4.77 1.68
CA LEU A 149 -13.58 4.22 2.94
C LEU A 149 -14.66 5.10 3.58
N ALA A 150 -14.54 6.43 3.48
CA ALA A 150 -15.59 7.32 4.00
C ALA A 150 -16.93 7.16 3.27
N ARG A 151 -16.94 6.83 1.97
CA ARG A 151 -18.17 6.54 1.22
C ARG A 151 -18.74 5.17 1.58
N LEU A 152 -17.89 4.20 1.86
CA LEU A 152 -18.28 2.84 2.20
C LEU A 152 -18.68 2.66 3.68
N ARG A 153 -18.44 3.65 4.55
CA ARG A 153 -18.61 3.56 6.00
C ARG A 153 -20.01 3.10 6.48
N ASN A 154 -21.05 3.38 5.68
CA ASN A 154 -22.43 3.02 5.99
C ASN A 154 -22.91 1.77 5.25
N ARG A 155 -22.08 1.16 4.40
CA ARG A 155 -22.38 -0.09 3.71
C ARG A 155 -21.99 -1.27 4.59
N ARG A 156 -22.75 -2.34 4.50
CA ARG A 156 -22.42 -3.64 5.09
C ARG A 156 -21.94 -4.56 3.98
N PHE A 157 -20.91 -5.31 4.26
CA PHE A 157 -20.31 -6.24 3.32
C PHE A 157 -20.37 -7.66 3.91
N PHE A 158 -20.74 -8.62 3.07
CA PHE A 158 -20.88 -10.02 3.46
C PHE A 158 -19.80 -10.90 2.84
N SER A 159 -18.96 -10.35 1.98
CA SER A 159 -17.78 -11.01 1.46
C SER A 159 -16.66 -10.01 1.14
N LEU A 160 -15.42 -10.54 1.09
CA LEU A 160 -14.27 -9.74 0.66
C LEU A 160 -14.39 -9.35 -0.83
N ALA A 161 -15.02 -10.21 -1.65
CA ALA A 161 -15.27 -9.92 -3.06
C ALA A 161 -16.20 -8.72 -3.24
N GLU A 162 -17.33 -8.71 -2.53
CA GLU A 162 -18.27 -7.57 -2.56
C GLU A 162 -17.60 -6.25 -2.14
N LEU A 163 -16.75 -6.29 -1.10
CA LEU A 163 -16.01 -5.11 -0.67
C LEU A 163 -15.02 -4.67 -1.76
N ASN A 164 -14.30 -5.59 -2.41
CA ASN A 164 -13.37 -5.26 -3.47
C ASN A 164 -14.05 -4.71 -4.73
N GLU A 165 -15.22 -5.23 -5.10
CA GLU A 165 -16.04 -4.65 -6.16
C GLU A 165 -16.42 -3.20 -5.86
N ALA A 166 -16.91 -2.94 -4.63
CA ALA A 166 -17.26 -1.59 -4.20
C ALA A 166 -16.05 -0.62 -4.15
N ILE A 167 -14.86 -1.10 -3.81
CA ILE A 167 -13.63 -0.32 -3.87
C ILE A 167 -13.28 -0.02 -5.34
N ALA A 168 -13.34 -1.03 -6.22
CA ALA A 168 -13.02 -0.89 -7.64
C ALA A 168 -13.93 0.14 -8.34
N GLU A 169 -15.23 0.15 -8.05
CA GLU A 169 -16.18 1.14 -8.56
C GLU A 169 -15.79 2.59 -8.21
N LEU A 170 -15.09 2.80 -7.09
CA LEU A 170 -14.70 4.13 -6.62
C LEU A 170 -13.28 4.55 -7.04
N LEU A 171 -12.53 3.64 -7.67
CA LEU A 171 -11.19 3.90 -8.20
C LEU A 171 -11.20 4.45 -9.64
N VAL A 172 -12.33 4.41 -10.31
CA VAL A 172 -12.53 4.86 -11.71
C VAL A 172 -12.79 6.36 -11.80
#